data_3fb7ff07445f6a79e69c4df95c84c4ca
#
_entry.id   3fb7ff07445f6a79e69c4df95c84c4ca
#
_cell.length_a   1.000
_cell.length_b   1.000
_cell.length_c   1.000
_cell.angle_alpha   90.00
_cell.angle_beta   90.00
_cell.angle_gamma   90.00
#
_symmetry.space_group_name_H-M   'P 1'
#
loop_
_entity.id
_entity.type
_entity.pdbx_description
1 polymer ?
#
loop_
_entity_poly.entity_id
_entity_poly.type
_entity_poly.pdbx_seq_one_letter_code
_entity_poly.pdbx_strand_id
1 'polypeptide(L)'
;MHILQIYKEYHPVMGGIENHVRDLSEGLVARGHRVTVLVTSRDRQTTIEQPQPHLTIIKAAREIHAASTPLSTAMLRVARRLHVNVAHLHFPYPPGDLVYRMLPNQPPLVVTYHSDVIRQRTMLQLYRPLLEQTLRHAARIIATSPNYIASSPFLSRHANKCEVVPLGIDPARFAHADARKIAELRTRHSPDGMPLLLFVGRLRYYKGLHILLDAMPRVRARLLVAGSGLERDRLVAQAERLGIADRVCFLGDVPDADLPTLYHAADVFVLPAHLRSEAFGIVQLEALASGLPCVSTELGTGTSFVNKQGETGIVVPPNDPRALARALNILAANPTLRQHYGENGRRRVAALFDRERMVWHVEQIYRDVAKRQL
;
A
#
# COMPACT_ATOMS: atom_id res chain seq x y z
N MET A 1 15.97 4.28 21.45
CA MET A 1 14.62 4.63 21.94
C MET A 1 13.74 3.39 21.97
N HIS A 2 12.70 3.40 22.81
CA HIS A 2 11.63 2.41 22.76
C HIS A 2 10.45 3.01 21.99
N ILE A 3 10.05 2.40 20.89
CA ILE A 3 9.02 2.88 19.96
C ILE A 3 7.85 1.92 19.97
N LEU A 4 6.63 2.44 20.09
CA LEU A 4 5.39 1.66 20.01
C LEU A 4 4.71 1.91 18.66
N GLN A 5 4.51 0.84 17.88
CA GLN A 5 3.68 0.85 16.68
C GLN A 5 2.26 0.37 17.03
N ILE A 6 1.24 1.13 16.71
CA ILE A 6 -0.17 0.80 16.99
C ILE A 6 -0.92 0.64 15.68
N TYR A 7 -1.45 -0.56 15.41
CA TYR A 7 -2.30 -0.82 14.26
C TYR A 7 -3.31 -1.95 14.54
N LYS A 8 -4.18 -2.22 13.58
CA LYS A 8 -5.23 -3.23 13.75
C LYS A 8 -4.73 -4.66 13.60
N GLU A 9 -3.84 -4.94 12.65
CA GLU A 9 -3.34 -6.27 12.30
C GLU A 9 -1.85 -6.20 11.91
N TYR A 10 -1.16 -7.35 11.90
CA TYR A 10 0.24 -7.49 11.56
C TYR A 10 0.46 -8.78 10.77
N HIS A 11 1.66 -8.93 10.18
CA HIS A 11 2.06 -10.18 9.52
C HIS A 11 1.73 -11.41 10.41
N PRO A 12 1.22 -12.56 9.84
CA PRO A 12 1.16 -12.93 8.42
C PRO A 12 -0.08 -12.42 7.66
N VAL A 13 -0.84 -11.46 8.21
CA VAL A 13 -1.93 -10.82 7.46
C VAL A 13 -1.31 -9.99 6.35
N MET A 14 -1.59 -10.38 5.10
CA MET A 14 -1.05 -9.68 3.93
C MET A 14 -1.84 -8.41 3.63
N GLY A 15 -1.14 -7.29 3.51
CA GLY A 15 -1.71 -6.00 3.13
C GLY A 15 -0.65 -4.90 3.12
N GLY A 16 -0.91 -3.82 2.38
CA GLY A 16 0.09 -2.75 2.20
C GLY A 16 0.51 -2.08 3.50
N ILE A 17 -0.42 -1.88 4.44
CA ILE A 17 -0.12 -1.24 5.73
C ILE A 17 0.56 -2.24 6.68
N GLU A 18 0.09 -3.48 6.71
CA GLU A 18 0.67 -4.56 7.51
C GLU A 18 2.14 -4.81 7.15
N ASN A 19 2.45 -4.84 5.85
CA ASN A 19 3.82 -4.95 5.34
C ASN A 19 4.64 -3.71 5.71
N HIS A 20 4.09 -2.50 5.55
CA HIS A 20 4.77 -1.27 5.95
C HIS A 20 5.12 -1.25 7.45
N VAL A 21 4.18 -1.64 8.32
CA VAL A 21 4.44 -1.70 9.78
C VAL A 21 5.55 -2.70 10.09
N ARG A 22 5.58 -3.85 9.40
CA ARG A 22 6.66 -4.84 9.53
C ARG A 22 7.99 -4.25 9.10
N ASP A 23 8.08 -3.77 7.87
CA ASP A 23 9.32 -3.28 7.26
C ASP A 23 9.89 -2.09 8.05
N LEU A 24 9.02 -1.19 8.54
CA LEU A 24 9.43 -0.09 9.41
C LEU A 24 9.96 -0.60 10.76
N SER A 25 9.26 -1.57 11.38
CA SER A 25 9.64 -2.10 12.68
C SER A 25 10.99 -2.82 12.62
N GLU A 26 11.19 -3.69 11.62
CA GLU A 26 12.44 -4.41 11.39
C GLU A 26 13.60 -3.44 11.08
N GLY A 27 13.36 -2.45 10.22
CA GLY A 27 14.36 -1.44 9.89
C GLY A 27 14.78 -0.57 11.09
N LEU A 28 13.84 -0.24 11.98
CA LEU A 28 14.14 0.50 13.21
C LEU A 28 14.94 -0.35 14.21
N VAL A 29 14.65 -1.65 14.32
CA VAL A 29 15.44 -2.57 15.15
C VAL A 29 16.87 -2.69 14.62
N ALA A 30 17.04 -2.82 13.30
CA ALA A 30 18.36 -2.85 12.66
C ALA A 30 19.19 -1.56 12.94
N ARG A 31 18.50 -0.45 13.24
CA ARG A 31 19.12 0.84 13.62
C ARG A 31 19.29 1.03 15.14
N GLY A 32 19.14 -0.06 15.93
CA GLY A 32 19.40 -0.08 17.37
C GLY A 32 18.25 0.43 18.25
N HIS A 33 17.02 0.48 17.75
CA HIS A 33 15.85 0.81 18.55
C HIS A 33 15.18 -0.44 19.12
N ARG A 34 14.50 -0.30 20.27
CA ARG A 34 13.53 -1.27 20.74
C ARG A 34 12.17 -0.94 20.14
N VAL A 35 11.52 -1.91 19.55
CA VAL A 35 10.20 -1.73 18.92
C VAL A 35 9.21 -2.69 19.53
N THR A 36 8.06 -2.17 19.96
CA THR A 36 6.88 -2.96 20.31
C THR A 36 5.80 -2.69 19.27
N VAL A 37 5.29 -3.74 18.64
CA VAL A 37 4.12 -3.68 17.76
C VAL A 37 2.92 -4.17 18.53
N LEU A 38 1.92 -3.32 18.74
CA LEU A 38 0.69 -3.65 19.44
C LEU A 38 -0.46 -3.68 18.44
N VAL A 39 -0.99 -4.87 18.20
CA VAL A 39 -2.07 -5.13 17.24
C VAL A 39 -3.13 -6.03 17.86
N THR A 40 -4.26 -6.25 17.17
CA THR A 40 -5.25 -7.24 17.58
C THR A 40 -4.90 -8.63 17.05
N SER A 41 -5.18 -9.66 17.85
CA SER A 41 -5.20 -11.07 17.40
C SER A 41 -6.37 -11.30 16.45
N ARG A 42 -6.36 -12.42 15.72
CA ARG A 42 -7.53 -12.91 14.97
C ARG A 42 -8.48 -13.74 15.79
N ASP A 43 -8.02 -14.18 16.93
CA ASP A 43 -8.76 -14.99 17.89
C ASP A 43 -8.90 -14.30 19.25
N ARG A 44 -9.38 -15.04 20.24
CA ARG A 44 -9.63 -14.53 21.59
C ARG A 44 -8.45 -14.68 22.55
N GLN A 45 -7.27 -15.00 22.02
CA GLN A 45 -6.05 -15.17 22.83
C GLN A 45 -5.07 -14.02 22.58
N THR A 46 -4.46 -13.55 23.65
CA THR A 46 -3.34 -12.61 23.56
C THR A 46 -2.04 -13.40 23.43
N THR A 47 -1.28 -13.15 22.39
CA THR A 47 0.04 -13.74 22.18
C THR A 47 1.12 -12.67 22.16
N ILE A 48 2.31 -13.05 22.62
CA ILE A 48 3.51 -12.20 22.57
C ILE A 48 4.56 -12.99 21.82
N GLU A 49 5.05 -12.40 20.75
CA GLU A 49 6.09 -12.99 19.88
C GLU A 49 7.31 -12.09 19.92
N GLN A 50 8.49 -12.69 19.89
CA GLN A 50 9.77 -11.98 19.79
C GLN A 50 10.61 -12.59 18.67
N PRO A 51 10.31 -12.23 17.39
CA PRO A 51 10.93 -12.85 16.22
C PRO A 51 12.44 -12.54 16.12
N GLN A 52 12.88 -11.45 16.74
CA GLN A 52 14.30 -11.07 16.84
C GLN A 52 14.53 -10.21 18.09
N PRO A 53 15.79 -10.07 18.56
CA PRO A 53 16.13 -9.18 19.68
C PRO A 53 15.58 -7.77 19.45
N HIS A 54 15.03 -7.15 20.49
CA HIS A 54 14.46 -5.81 20.49
C HIS A 54 13.16 -5.59 19.66
N LEU A 55 12.61 -6.63 19.03
CA LEU A 55 11.30 -6.59 18.40
C LEU A 55 10.31 -7.44 19.18
N THR A 56 9.31 -6.80 19.77
CA THR A 56 8.21 -7.49 20.47
C THR A 56 6.90 -7.24 19.73
N ILE A 57 6.19 -8.30 19.38
CA ILE A 57 4.88 -8.23 18.73
C ILE A 57 3.84 -8.73 19.71
N ILE A 58 2.90 -7.86 20.08
CA ILE A 58 1.80 -8.18 21.00
C ILE A 58 0.51 -8.20 20.18
N LYS A 59 -0.04 -9.39 19.97
CA LYS A 59 -1.33 -9.61 19.32
C LYS A 59 -2.39 -9.76 20.41
N ALA A 60 -3.07 -8.68 20.77
CA ALA A 60 -4.05 -8.63 21.86
C ALA A 60 -5.36 -9.34 21.46
N ALA A 61 -5.92 -10.12 22.37
CA ALA A 61 -7.18 -10.85 22.19
C ALA A 61 -8.27 -9.96 21.59
N ARG A 62 -8.99 -10.44 20.57
CA ARG A 62 -10.08 -9.72 19.90
C ARG A 62 -11.42 -10.21 20.41
N GLU A 63 -12.20 -9.32 21.00
CA GLU A 63 -13.54 -9.64 21.50
C GLU A 63 -14.61 -9.44 20.42
N ILE A 64 -14.50 -8.37 19.61
CA ILE A 64 -15.51 -7.99 18.62
C ILE A 64 -14.80 -7.60 17.31
N HIS A 65 -15.45 -7.92 16.18
CA HIS A 65 -15.06 -7.44 14.88
C HIS A 65 -16.26 -6.81 14.18
N ALA A 66 -16.31 -5.49 14.15
CA ALA A 66 -17.42 -4.73 13.57
C ALA A 66 -16.90 -3.78 12.47
N ALA A 67 -17.59 -3.70 11.33
CA ALA A 67 -17.29 -2.79 10.23
C ALA A 67 -15.81 -2.80 9.79
N SER A 68 -15.18 -3.98 9.72
CA SER A 68 -13.75 -4.17 9.41
C SER A 68 -12.79 -3.58 10.46
N THR A 69 -13.29 -3.29 11.66
CA THR A 69 -12.52 -2.76 12.78
C THR A 69 -12.56 -3.76 13.93
N PRO A 70 -11.44 -4.36 14.30
CA PRO A 70 -11.36 -5.22 15.47
C PRO A 70 -11.30 -4.38 16.74
N LEU A 71 -12.03 -4.81 17.78
CA LEU A 71 -12.03 -4.21 19.11
C LEU A 71 -11.39 -5.17 20.11
N SER A 72 -10.54 -4.63 20.99
CA SER A 72 -9.79 -5.39 21.99
C SER A 72 -9.61 -4.59 23.28
N THR A 73 -10.28 -5.04 24.37
CA THR A 73 -10.04 -4.49 25.70
C THR A 73 -8.68 -4.93 26.25
N ALA A 74 -8.19 -6.09 25.81
CA ALA A 74 -6.83 -6.55 26.13
C ALA A 74 -5.77 -5.57 25.66
N MET A 75 -5.96 -4.95 24.47
CA MET A 75 -5.07 -3.95 23.91
C MET A 75 -4.97 -2.70 24.84
N LEU A 76 -6.08 -2.26 25.41
CA LEU A 76 -6.09 -1.15 26.37
C LEU A 76 -5.37 -1.50 27.68
N ARG A 77 -5.55 -2.75 28.18
CA ARG A 77 -4.84 -3.23 29.38
C ARG A 77 -3.34 -3.34 29.17
N VAL A 78 -2.91 -3.80 28.00
CA VAL A 78 -1.49 -3.86 27.62
C VAL A 78 -0.92 -2.44 27.55
N ALA A 79 -1.59 -1.51 26.87
CA ALA A 79 -1.13 -0.13 26.70
C ALA A 79 -0.84 0.56 28.05
N ARG A 80 -1.67 0.36 29.08
CA ARG A 80 -1.46 0.93 30.43
C ARG A 80 -0.15 0.54 31.11
N ARG A 81 0.52 -0.52 30.63
CA ARG A 81 1.77 -1.05 31.19
C ARG A 81 2.99 -0.76 30.33
N LEU A 82 2.79 -0.16 29.14
CA LEU A 82 3.87 0.12 28.22
C LEU A 82 4.46 1.51 28.46
N HIS A 83 5.76 1.55 28.76
CA HIS A 83 6.54 2.78 28.86
C HIS A 83 7.40 2.90 27.61
N VAL A 84 7.14 3.90 26.78
CA VAL A 84 7.79 4.09 25.48
C VAL A 84 8.19 5.55 25.31
N ASN A 85 9.19 5.79 24.44
CA ASN A 85 9.67 7.14 24.15
C ASN A 85 8.83 7.83 23.06
N VAL A 86 8.24 7.05 22.14
CA VAL A 86 7.41 7.55 21.05
C VAL A 86 6.29 6.55 20.79
N ALA A 87 5.06 7.03 20.59
CA ALA A 87 3.95 6.24 20.08
C ALA A 87 3.67 6.60 18.62
N HIS A 88 3.55 5.59 17.77
CA HIS A 88 3.22 5.74 16.36
C HIS A 88 1.92 5.03 16.03
N LEU A 89 0.89 5.79 15.68
CA LEU A 89 -0.42 5.29 15.27
C LEU A 89 -0.52 5.23 13.74
N HIS A 90 -0.90 4.08 13.21
CA HIS A 90 -1.20 3.91 11.80
C HIS A 90 -2.70 4.06 11.55
N PHE A 91 -3.10 5.15 10.91
CA PHE A 91 -4.50 5.44 10.57
C PHE A 91 -4.84 4.85 9.17
N PRO A 92 -6.02 4.23 8.96
CA PRO A 92 -7.20 4.25 9.82
C PRO A 92 -7.28 3.06 10.79
N TYR A 93 -7.29 3.36 12.06
CA TYR A 93 -7.61 2.41 13.13
C TYR A 93 -8.22 3.16 14.33
N PRO A 94 -9.54 3.47 14.34
CA PRO A 94 -10.17 4.26 15.39
C PRO A 94 -9.91 3.81 16.83
N PRO A 95 -9.88 2.49 17.16
CA PRO A 95 -9.54 2.07 18.51
C PRO A 95 -8.10 2.41 18.94
N GLY A 96 -7.19 2.62 17.98
CA GLY A 96 -5.81 3.03 18.27
C GLY A 96 -5.70 4.37 18.99
N ASP A 97 -6.64 5.30 18.74
CA ASP A 97 -6.72 6.57 19.48
C ASP A 97 -6.95 6.35 20.96
N LEU A 98 -7.82 5.40 21.30
CA LEU A 98 -8.09 5.03 22.71
C LEU A 98 -6.89 4.31 23.32
N VAL A 99 -6.23 3.43 22.55
CA VAL A 99 -5.00 2.74 22.98
C VAL A 99 -3.91 3.76 23.34
N TYR A 100 -3.68 4.74 22.50
CA TYR A 100 -2.71 5.80 22.77
C TYR A 100 -3.04 6.56 24.09
N ARG A 101 -4.31 6.89 24.33
CA ARG A 101 -4.73 7.60 25.54
C ARG A 101 -4.54 6.80 26.84
N MET A 102 -4.39 5.48 26.73
CA MET A 102 -4.12 4.59 27.87
C MET A 102 -2.63 4.50 28.20
N LEU A 103 -1.74 5.01 27.33
CA LEU A 103 -0.30 4.98 27.60
C LEU A 103 0.07 5.86 28.80
N PRO A 104 0.95 5.39 29.71
CA PRO A 104 1.51 6.22 30.76
C PRO A 104 2.26 7.40 30.18
N ASN A 105 2.13 8.58 30.84
CA ASN A 105 2.85 9.82 30.49
C ASN A 105 2.60 10.36 29.08
N GLN A 106 1.68 9.79 28.32
CA GLN A 106 1.32 10.19 26.97
C GLN A 106 2.56 10.61 26.11
N PRO A 107 3.39 9.66 25.68
CA PRO A 107 4.59 9.96 24.90
C PRO A 107 4.22 10.70 23.61
N PRO A 108 5.19 11.42 22.95
CA PRO A 108 4.93 12.09 21.68
C PRO A 108 4.23 11.16 20.69
N LEU A 109 3.13 11.64 20.12
CA LEU A 109 2.36 10.90 19.12
C LEU A 109 2.80 11.27 17.72
N VAL A 110 3.19 10.27 16.93
CA VAL A 110 3.32 10.34 15.48
C VAL A 110 2.14 9.58 14.86
N VAL A 111 1.55 10.12 13.81
CA VAL A 111 0.45 9.46 13.08
C VAL A 111 0.84 9.28 11.63
N THR A 112 0.92 8.04 11.13
CA THR A 112 0.94 7.82 9.67
C THR A 112 -0.48 7.70 9.15
N TYR A 113 -0.86 8.64 8.27
CA TYR A 113 -2.17 8.71 7.66
C TYR A 113 -2.16 7.98 6.31
N HIS A 114 -2.52 6.68 6.31
CA HIS A 114 -2.44 5.84 5.12
C HIS A 114 -3.59 6.05 4.14
N SER A 115 -4.81 6.27 4.62
CA SER A 115 -5.98 6.46 3.75
C SER A 115 -7.13 7.16 4.43
N ASP A 116 -7.97 7.86 3.65
CA ASP A 116 -9.27 8.36 4.11
C ASP A 116 -10.25 7.20 4.36
N VAL A 117 -11.16 7.38 5.31
CA VAL A 117 -12.30 6.46 5.53
C VAL A 117 -13.42 6.85 4.56
N ILE A 118 -13.59 6.08 3.47
CA ILE A 118 -14.51 6.46 2.37
C ILE A 118 -15.86 5.76 2.47
N ARG A 119 -15.88 4.48 2.82
CA ARG A 119 -17.09 3.64 2.78
C ARG A 119 -18.06 3.85 3.96
N GLN A 120 -17.50 4.13 5.12
CA GLN A 120 -18.25 4.20 6.40
C GLN A 120 -18.56 5.64 6.79
N ARG A 121 -19.25 6.38 5.90
CA ARG A 121 -19.49 7.83 6.06
C ARG A 121 -20.23 8.19 7.35
N THR A 122 -21.24 7.43 7.74
CA THR A 122 -21.99 7.65 8.99
C THR A 122 -21.12 7.39 10.23
N MET A 123 -20.37 6.28 10.24
CA MET A 123 -19.42 6.01 11.32
C MET A 123 -18.29 7.04 11.36
N LEU A 124 -17.84 7.53 10.21
CA LEU A 124 -16.85 8.60 10.15
C LEU A 124 -17.37 9.89 10.79
N GLN A 125 -18.64 10.24 10.62
CA GLN A 125 -19.22 11.42 11.27
C GLN A 125 -19.16 11.33 12.80
N LEU A 126 -19.46 10.15 13.35
CA LEU A 126 -19.35 9.90 14.79
C LEU A 126 -17.91 9.89 15.29
N TYR A 127 -17.00 9.33 14.49
CA TYR A 127 -15.57 9.24 14.81
C TYR A 127 -14.82 10.57 14.57
N ARG A 128 -15.32 11.44 13.70
CA ARG A 128 -14.66 12.68 13.29
C ARG A 128 -14.14 13.55 14.46
N PRO A 129 -14.89 13.80 15.56
CA PRO A 129 -14.38 14.60 16.66
C PRO A 129 -13.12 14.00 17.29
N LEU A 130 -13.09 12.67 17.45
CA LEU A 130 -11.94 11.96 18.01
C LEU A 130 -10.75 12.01 17.06
N LEU A 131 -10.96 11.79 15.76
CA LEU A 131 -9.92 11.91 14.73
C LEU A 131 -9.30 13.32 14.71
N GLU A 132 -10.13 14.36 14.67
CA GLU A 132 -9.66 15.76 14.69
C GLU A 132 -8.87 16.09 15.98
N GLN A 133 -9.29 15.53 17.12
CA GLN A 133 -8.55 15.68 18.37
C GLN A 133 -7.20 14.95 18.31
N THR A 134 -7.14 13.73 17.76
CA THR A 134 -5.90 12.96 17.60
C THR A 134 -4.93 13.67 16.67
N LEU A 135 -5.39 14.16 15.49
CA LEU A 135 -4.54 14.90 14.57
C LEU A 135 -4.04 16.23 15.18
N ARG A 136 -4.88 16.91 15.95
CA ARG A 136 -4.44 18.12 16.70
C ARG A 136 -3.40 17.80 17.77
N HIS A 137 -3.53 16.66 18.44
CA HIS A 137 -2.58 16.24 19.48
C HIS A 137 -1.28 15.67 18.91
N ALA A 138 -1.31 15.10 17.70
CA ALA A 138 -0.13 14.55 17.05
C ALA A 138 1.01 15.59 16.97
N ALA A 139 2.21 15.19 17.41
CA ALA A 139 3.41 15.99 17.27
C ALA A 139 3.84 16.12 15.81
N ARG A 140 3.65 15.05 15.02
CA ARG A 140 3.83 15.00 13.56
C ARG A 140 2.81 14.06 12.93
N ILE A 141 2.46 14.37 11.69
CA ILE A 141 1.60 13.55 10.84
C ILE A 141 2.42 13.17 9.61
N ILE A 142 2.59 11.89 9.37
CA ILE A 142 3.25 11.37 8.18
C ILE A 142 2.18 11.12 7.12
N ALA A 143 2.36 11.71 5.94
CA ALA A 143 1.56 11.46 4.76
C ALA A 143 2.42 10.80 3.67
N THR A 144 1.85 9.88 2.91
CA THR A 144 2.60 9.11 1.92
C THR A 144 2.90 9.87 0.62
N SER A 145 2.23 11.01 0.38
CA SER A 145 2.47 11.86 -0.78
C SER A 145 2.00 13.30 -0.57
N PRO A 146 2.58 14.29 -1.31
CA PRO A 146 2.10 15.67 -1.29
C PRO A 146 0.65 15.79 -1.78
N ASN A 147 0.30 15.03 -2.82
CA ASN A 147 -1.04 15.00 -3.40
C ASN A 147 -2.08 14.64 -2.33
N TYR A 148 -1.73 13.72 -1.45
CA TYR A 148 -2.63 13.28 -0.40
C TYR A 148 -2.87 14.35 0.66
N ILE A 149 -1.85 15.13 1.02
CA ILE A 149 -1.98 16.28 1.94
C ILE A 149 -2.95 17.32 1.33
N ALA A 150 -2.73 17.67 0.06
CA ALA A 150 -3.53 18.69 -0.62
C ALA A 150 -5.00 18.29 -0.80
N SER A 151 -5.28 17.01 -1.02
CA SER A 151 -6.61 16.51 -1.40
C SER A 151 -7.42 15.91 -0.25
N SER A 152 -6.79 15.54 0.88
CA SER A 152 -7.51 15.00 2.04
C SER A 152 -8.16 16.13 2.85
N PRO A 153 -9.47 16.04 3.15
CA PRO A 153 -10.17 17.06 3.94
C PRO A 153 -9.69 17.16 5.39
N PHE A 154 -8.97 16.15 5.88
CA PHE A 154 -8.37 16.14 7.20
C PHE A 154 -6.93 16.65 7.19
N LEU A 155 -6.08 16.14 6.30
CA LEU A 155 -4.67 16.51 6.27
C LEU A 155 -4.45 17.97 5.87
N SER A 156 -5.25 18.49 4.94
CA SER A 156 -5.15 19.90 4.51
C SER A 156 -5.28 20.90 5.66
N ARG A 157 -6.07 20.57 6.69
CA ARG A 157 -6.23 21.40 7.91
C ARG A 157 -5.05 21.33 8.86
N HIS A 158 -4.23 20.32 8.74
CA HIS A 158 -3.06 20.06 9.57
C HIS A 158 -1.76 20.04 8.78
N ALA A 159 -1.75 20.68 7.59
CA ALA A 159 -0.63 20.66 6.66
C ALA A 159 0.71 21.10 7.29
N ASN A 160 0.66 22.02 8.25
CA ASN A 160 1.83 22.49 9.01
C ASN A 160 2.47 21.43 9.92
N LYS A 161 1.75 20.34 10.23
CA LYS A 161 2.27 19.19 10.98
C LYS A 161 2.58 18.00 10.09
N CYS A 162 2.17 18.06 8.81
CA CYS A 162 2.37 16.98 7.86
C CYS A 162 3.80 16.97 7.34
N GLU A 163 4.36 15.78 7.29
CA GLU A 163 5.65 15.49 6.68
C GLU A 163 5.47 14.39 5.65
N VAL A 164 6.04 14.57 4.46
CA VAL A 164 5.89 13.59 3.38
C VAL A 164 6.97 12.52 3.52
N VAL A 165 6.56 11.32 3.91
CA VAL A 165 7.40 10.13 3.88
C VAL A 165 6.71 9.07 3.04
N PRO A 166 7.12 8.90 1.77
CA PRO A 166 6.56 7.87 0.91
C PRO A 166 6.79 6.46 1.47
N LEU A 167 5.88 5.55 1.16
CA LEU A 167 6.13 4.13 1.42
C LEU A 167 7.32 3.66 0.58
N GLY A 168 8.16 2.81 1.17
CA GLY A 168 9.33 2.25 0.52
C GLY A 168 9.21 0.74 0.31
N ILE A 169 9.93 0.24 -0.66
CA ILE A 169 10.16 -1.18 -0.90
C ILE A 169 11.67 -1.46 -0.92
N ASP A 170 12.05 -2.73 -0.90
CA ASP A 170 13.39 -3.16 -1.25
C ASP A 170 13.49 -3.31 -2.78
N PRO A 171 14.12 -2.37 -3.51
CA PRO A 171 14.15 -2.43 -4.96
C PRO A 171 15.01 -3.59 -5.49
N ALA A 172 15.99 -4.07 -4.70
CA ALA A 172 16.86 -5.18 -5.11
C ALA A 172 16.06 -6.47 -5.33
N ARG A 173 14.99 -6.66 -4.58
CA ARG A 173 14.07 -7.80 -4.72
C ARG A 173 13.43 -7.90 -6.12
N PHE A 174 13.25 -6.77 -6.78
CA PHE A 174 12.58 -6.65 -8.08
C PHE A 174 13.54 -6.34 -9.24
N ALA A 175 14.83 -6.21 -8.95
CA ALA A 175 15.83 -5.85 -9.97
C ALA A 175 16.04 -6.95 -11.02
N HIS A 176 15.91 -8.21 -10.61
CA HIS A 176 16.19 -9.37 -11.44
C HIS A 176 15.15 -10.47 -11.23
N ALA A 177 14.95 -11.28 -12.28
CA ALA A 177 14.18 -12.52 -12.21
C ALA A 177 14.82 -13.57 -13.13
N ASP A 178 14.47 -14.83 -12.93
CA ASP A 178 14.99 -15.95 -13.70
C ASP A 178 14.50 -15.86 -15.16
N ALA A 179 15.46 -15.71 -16.08
CA ALA A 179 15.18 -15.56 -17.52
C ALA A 179 14.42 -16.75 -18.11
N ARG A 180 14.69 -17.97 -17.62
CA ARG A 180 14.01 -19.19 -18.06
C ARG A 180 12.53 -19.15 -17.64
N LYS A 181 12.26 -18.81 -16.38
CA LYS A 181 10.88 -18.67 -15.87
C LYS A 181 10.11 -17.57 -16.60
N ILE A 182 10.78 -16.44 -16.92
CA ILE A 182 10.20 -15.37 -17.72
C ILE A 182 9.79 -15.90 -19.11
N ALA A 183 10.69 -16.60 -19.81
CA ALA A 183 10.43 -17.16 -21.12
C ALA A 183 9.28 -18.19 -21.10
N GLU A 184 9.27 -19.08 -20.13
CA GLU A 184 8.18 -20.06 -19.92
C GLU A 184 6.83 -19.38 -19.70
N LEU A 185 6.78 -18.32 -18.87
CA LEU A 185 5.58 -17.55 -18.61
C LEU A 185 5.09 -16.82 -19.86
N ARG A 186 5.98 -16.20 -20.63
CA ARG A 186 5.62 -15.55 -21.90
C ARG A 186 5.12 -16.54 -22.92
N THR A 187 5.77 -17.69 -23.09
CA THR A 187 5.31 -18.75 -24.01
C THR A 187 3.91 -19.24 -23.63
N ARG A 188 3.63 -19.39 -22.34
CA ARG A 188 2.33 -19.85 -21.87
C ARG A 188 1.21 -18.83 -22.06
N HIS A 189 1.48 -17.55 -21.77
CA HIS A 189 0.44 -16.52 -21.68
C HIS A 189 0.41 -15.54 -22.87
N SER A 190 1.43 -15.52 -23.71
CA SER A 190 1.49 -14.74 -24.95
C SER A 190 2.20 -15.54 -26.05
N PRO A 191 1.67 -16.72 -26.45
CA PRO A 191 2.30 -17.57 -27.46
C PRO A 191 2.33 -16.92 -28.84
N ASP A 192 1.47 -15.96 -29.09
CA ASP A 192 1.34 -15.17 -30.32
C ASP A 192 2.20 -13.90 -30.31
N GLY A 193 2.99 -13.67 -29.25
CA GLY A 193 3.85 -12.50 -29.11
C GLY A 193 3.09 -11.18 -28.83
N MET A 194 1.79 -11.21 -28.54
CA MET A 194 1.05 -10.02 -28.16
C MET A 194 1.60 -9.41 -26.86
N PRO A 195 1.57 -8.06 -26.73
CA PRO A 195 1.95 -7.41 -25.48
C PRO A 195 1.18 -7.97 -24.28
N LEU A 196 1.88 -8.12 -23.15
CA LEU A 196 1.34 -8.68 -21.92
C LEU A 196 1.14 -7.60 -20.86
N LEU A 197 -0.11 -7.34 -20.50
CA LEU A 197 -0.48 -6.45 -19.43
C LEU A 197 -0.50 -7.22 -18.12
N LEU A 198 -0.18 -6.56 -17.01
CA LEU A 198 -0.20 -7.14 -15.67
C LEU A 198 -0.97 -6.26 -14.69
N PHE A 199 -1.90 -6.88 -13.98
CA PHE A 199 -2.52 -6.34 -12.78
C PHE A 199 -2.11 -7.21 -11.58
N VAL A 200 -1.70 -6.60 -10.47
CA VAL A 200 -1.38 -7.28 -9.21
C VAL A 200 -2.17 -6.66 -8.07
N GLY A 201 -2.87 -7.48 -7.29
CA GLY A 201 -3.53 -7.03 -6.08
C GLY A 201 -4.82 -7.75 -5.75
N ARG A 202 -5.32 -7.55 -4.53
CA ARG A 202 -6.61 -8.10 -4.10
C ARG A 202 -7.74 -7.64 -5.02
N LEU A 203 -8.60 -8.57 -5.44
CA LEU A 203 -9.75 -8.26 -6.30
C LEU A 203 -10.85 -7.59 -5.47
N ARG A 204 -10.70 -6.28 -5.31
CA ARG A 204 -11.64 -5.39 -4.61
C ARG A 204 -12.22 -4.39 -5.59
N TYR A 205 -13.48 -4.01 -5.38
CA TYR A 205 -14.22 -3.13 -6.28
C TYR A 205 -13.47 -1.82 -6.57
N TYR A 206 -12.83 -1.20 -5.56
CA TYR A 206 -12.14 0.09 -5.71
C TYR A 206 -10.87 0.02 -6.57
N LYS A 207 -10.31 -1.17 -6.78
CA LYS A 207 -9.14 -1.40 -7.65
C LYS A 207 -9.46 -1.24 -9.14
N GLY A 208 -10.74 -1.18 -9.52
CA GLY A 208 -11.17 -0.82 -10.86
C GLY A 208 -10.93 -1.88 -11.95
N LEU A 209 -10.68 -3.14 -11.60
CA LEU A 209 -10.40 -4.18 -12.61
C LEU A 209 -11.57 -4.35 -13.60
N HIS A 210 -12.82 -4.11 -13.15
CA HIS A 210 -13.99 -4.11 -14.04
C HIS A 210 -13.88 -3.01 -15.13
N ILE A 211 -13.28 -1.86 -14.83
CA ILE A 211 -13.05 -0.77 -15.80
C ILE A 211 -11.95 -1.18 -16.81
N LEU A 212 -10.92 -1.89 -16.33
CA LEU A 212 -9.89 -2.44 -17.20
C LEU A 212 -10.49 -3.48 -18.17
N LEU A 213 -11.36 -4.38 -17.68
CA LEU A 213 -12.05 -5.34 -18.53
C LEU A 213 -12.92 -4.64 -19.59
N ASP A 214 -13.62 -3.56 -19.25
CA ASP A 214 -14.39 -2.75 -20.21
C ASP A 214 -13.50 -2.06 -21.27
N ALA A 215 -12.23 -1.81 -20.94
CA ALA A 215 -11.25 -1.27 -21.89
C ALA A 215 -10.71 -2.33 -22.85
N MET A 216 -10.54 -3.60 -22.40
CA MET A 216 -9.86 -4.68 -23.11
C MET A 216 -10.39 -5.00 -24.51
N PRO A 217 -11.70 -4.88 -24.85
CA PRO A 217 -12.16 -5.06 -26.24
C PRO A 217 -11.48 -4.14 -27.26
N ARG A 218 -10.95 -2.97 -26.78
CA ARG A 218 -10.25 -1.97 -27.61
C ARG A 218 -8.73 -2.04 -27.49
N VAL A 219 -8.20 -2.99 -26.73
CA VAL A 219 -6.77 -3.14 -26.46
C VAL A 219 -6.22 -4.35 -27.17
N ARG A 220 -5.12 -4.17 -27.91
CA ARG A 220 -4.40 -5.26 -28.59
C ARG A 220 -3.31 -5.83 -27.69
N ALA A 221 -3.74 -6.52 -26.62
CA ALA A 221 -2.84 -7.13 -25.64
C ALA A 221 -3.57 -8.26 -24.91
N ARG A 222 -2.80 -9.10 -24.20
CA ARG A 222 -3.29 -10.08 -23.23
C ARG A 222 -3.17 -9.50 -21.81
N LEU A 223 -3.97 -9.97 -20.87
CA LEU A 223 -4.00 -9.48 -19.50
C LEU A 223 -3.78 -10.63 -18.51
N LEU A 224 -2.77 -10.50 -17.67
CA LEU A 224 -2.60 -11.32 -16.47
C LEU A 224 -3.16 -10.60 -15.25
N VAL A 225 -3.96 -11.31 -14.46
CA VAL A 225 -4.55 -10.81 -13.23
C VAL A 225 -4.04 -11.67 -12.07
N ALA A 226 -3.08 -11.15 -11.31
CA ALA A 226 -2.53 -11.81 -10.13
C ALA A 226 -3.21 -11.29 -8.86
N GLY A 227 -3.77 -12.19 -8.09
CA GLY A 227 -4.45 -11.95 -6.83
C GLY A 227 -5.85 -12.56 -6.77
N SER A 228 -6.38 -12.62 -5.56
CA SER A 228 -7.70 -13.13 -5.24
C SER A 228 -8.60 -12.07 -4.59
N GLY A 229 -9.87 -12.36 -4.44
CA GLY A 229 -10.81 -11.49 -3.74
C GLY A 229 -12.27 -11.70 -4.16
N LEU A 230 -13.16 -10.99 -3.46
CA LEU A 230 -14.62 -11.16 -3.57
C LEU A 230 -15.20 -10.82 -4.96
N GLU A 231 -14.48 -10.07 -5.77
CA GLU A 231 -14.94 -9.65 -7.10
C GLU A 231 -14.60 -10.68 -8.21
N ARG A 232 -13.85 -11.76 -7.89
CA ARG A 232 -13.31 -12.70 -8.89
C ARG A 232 -14.35 -13.23 -9.84
N ASP A 233 -15.42 -13.85 -9.31
CA ASP A 233 -16.42 -14.53 -10.15
C ASP A 233 -17.19 -13.54 -11.03
N ARG A 234 -17.48 -12.34 -10.50
CA ARG A 234 -18.09 -11.26 -11.26
C ARG A 234 -17.20 -10.78 -12.40
N LEU A 235 -15.88 -10.69 -12.17
CA LEU A 235 -14.91 -10.25 -13.17
C LEU A 235 -14.72 -11.32 -14.26
N VAL A 236 -14.70 -12.59 -13.91
CA VAL A 236 -14.67 -13.69 -14.89
C VAL A 236 -15.90 -13.63 -15.79
N ALA A 237 -17.09 -13.58 -15.22
CA ALA A 237 -18.34 -13.45 -15.98
C ALA A 237 -18.38 -12.17 -16.84
N GLN A 238 -17.75 -11.09 -16.41
CA GLN A 238 -17.62 -9.87 -17.22
C GLN A 238 -16.71 -10.11 -18.43
N ALA A 239 -15.57 -10.78 -18.26
CA ALA A 239 -14.66 -11.09 -19.36
C ALA A 239 -15.34 -11.98 -20.44
N GLU A 240 -16.13 -12.96 -20.01
CA GLU A 240 -16.93 -13.79 -20.90
C GLU A 240 -17.96 -12.97 -21.70
N ARG A 241 -18.76 -12.14 -21.02
CA ARG A 241 -19.76 -11.27 -21.68
C ARG A 241 -19.13 -10.28 -22.68
N LEU A 242 -17.90 -9.85 -22.44
CA LEU A 242 -17.18 -8.94 -23.32
C LEU A 242 -16.46 -9.66 -24.48
N GLY A 243 -16.49 -11.00 -24.52
CA GLY A 243 -15.81 -11.79 -25.53
C GLY A 243 -14.28 -11.69 -25.50
N ILE A 244 -13.71 -11.54 -24.30
CA ILE A 244 -12.26 -11.38 -24.08
C ILE A 244 -11.67 -12.46 -23.16
N ALA A 245 -12.44 -13.49 -22.82
CA ALA A 245 -12.01 -14.54 -21.89
C ALA A 245 -10.73 -15.27 -22.35
N ASP A 246 -10.52 -15.39 -23.66
CA ASP A 246 -9.33 -15.98 -24.29
C ASP A 246 -8.05 -15.14 -24.10
N ARG A 247 -8.19 -13.87 -23.78
CA ARG A 247 -7.09 -12.92 -23.60
C ARG A 247 -6.88 -12.46 -22.16
N VAL A 248 -7.69 -12.93 -21.22
CA VAL A 248 -7.61 -12.56 -19.79
C VAL A 248 -7.36 -13.80 -18.95
N CYS A 249 -6.23 -13.85 -18.26
CA CYS A 249 -5.89 -14.97 -17.38
C CYS A 249 -5.89 -14.55 -15.91
N PHE A 250 -6.77 -15.15 -15.11
CA PHE A 250 -6.83 -14.98 -13.66
C PHE A 250 -5.93 -16.01 -12.97
N LEU A 251 -4.76 -15.58 -12.47
CA LEU A 251 -3.76 -16.45 -11.87
C LEU A 251 -4.08 -16.88 -10.42
N GLY A 252 -5.02 -16.18 -9.76
CA GLY A 252 -5.22 -16.35 -8.32
C GLY A 252 -4.09 -15.73 -7.49
N ASP A 253 -3.93 -16.19 -6.25
CA ASP A 253 -2.87 -15.71 -5.38
C ASP A 253 -1.52 -16.24 -5.87
N VAL A 254 -0.56 -15.34 -6.06
CA VAL A 254 0.80 -15.63 -6.50
C VAL A 254 1.74 -15.45 -5.31
N PRO A 255 2.62 -16.45 -5.03
CA PRO A 255 3.62 -16.31 -3.99
C PRO A 255 4.50 -15.08 -4.20
N ASP A 256 4.86 -14.42 -3.11
CA ASP A 256 5.70 -13.22 -3.12
C ASP A 256 7.05 -13.45 -3.85
N ALA A 257 7.60 -14.66 -3.78
CA ALA A 257 8.85 -15.02 -4.45
C ALA A 257 8.73 -15.07 -5.98
N ASP A 258 7.52 -15.28 -6.52
CA ASP A 258 7.27 -15.39 -7.96
C ASP A 258 6.82 -14.06 -8.59
N LEU A 259 6.46 -13.06 -7.77
CA LEU A 259 6.04 -11.74 -8.27
C LEU A 259 7.10 -11.07 -9.17
N PRO A 260 8.40 -11.07 -8.86
CA PRO A 260 9.41 -10.50 -9.77
C PRO A 260 9.35 -11.10 -11.17
N THR A 261 9.15 -12.43 -11.30
CA THR A 261 9.03 -13.08 -12.60
C THR A 261 7.83 -12.56 -13.40
N LEU A 262 6.67 -12.32 -12.74
CA LEU A 262 5.50 -11.75 -13.40
C LEU A 262 5.76 -10.32 -13.89
N TYR A 263 6.37 -9.48 -13.05
CA TYR A 263 6.69 -8.10 -13.43
C TYR A 263 7.67 -8.05 -14.60
N HIS A 264 8.71 -8.91 -14.61
CA HIS A 264 9.68 -8.97 -15.71
C HIS A 264 9.11 -9.61 -16.99
N ALA A 265 8.11 -10.47 -16.90
CA ALA A 265 7.46 -11.06 -18.04
C ALA A 265 6.44 -10.14 -18.72
N ALA A 266 5.92 -9.15 -18.04
CA ALA A 266 4.93 -8.21 -18.56
C ALA A 266 5.56 -7.05 -19.36
N ASP A 267 4.75 -6.41 -20.19
CA ASP A 267 5.14 -5.23 -21.00
C ASP A 267 4.61 -3.93 -20.38
N VAL A 268 3.47 -3.97 -19.67
CA VAL A 268 2.84 -2.80 -19.03
C VAL A 268 2.15 -3.24 -17.74
N PHE A 269 2.39 -2.54 -16.66
CA PHE A 269 1.63 -2.69 -15.42
C PHE A 269 0.41 -1.76 -15.41
N VAL A 270 -0.73 -2.24 -14.89
CA VAL A 270 -1.98 -1.47 -14.88
C VAL A 270 -2.57 -1.41 -13.49
N LEU A 271 -2.78 -0.21 -12.96
CA LEU A 271 -3.54 0.04 -11.71
C LEU A 271 -4.74 0.95 -12.02
N PRO A 272 -5.88 0.38 -12.45
CA PRO A 272 -7.05 1.14 -12.89
C PRO A 272 -7.96 1.57 -11.75
N ALA A 273 -7.41 1.76 -10.55
CA ALA A 273 -8.16 2.11 -9.35
C ALA A 273 -9.04 3.35 -9.60
N HIS A 274 -10.29 3.32 -9.11
CA HIS A 274 -11.25 4.39 -9.39
C HIS A 274 -11.75 5.12 -8.15
N LEU A 275 -11.30 4.71 -6.97
CA LEU A 275 -11.65 5.34 -5.71
C LEU A 275 -10.42 5.65 -4.86
N ARG A 276 -10.48 6.71 -4.09
CA ARG A 276 -9.43 7.17 -3.17
C ARG A 276 -9.08 6.18 -2.05
N SER A 277 -9.81 5.05 -1.96
CA SER A 277 -9.40 3.89 -1.14
C SER A 277 -8.07 3.29 -1.59
N GLU A 278 -7.68 3.50 -2.87
CA GLU A 278 -6.31 3.30 -3.32
C GLU A 278 -5.48 4.55 -3.00
N ALA A 279 -4.84 4.50 -1.84
CA ALA A 279 -4.18 5.68 -1.29
C ALA A 279 -2.77 5.91 -1.85
N PHE A 280 -2.07 4.84 -2.25
CA PHE A 280 -0.69 4.93 -2.70
C PHE A 280 -0.37 4.03 -3.90
N GLY A 281 -0.81 2.76 -3.85
CA GLY A 281 -0.56 1.80 -4.91
C GLY A 281 0.87 1.24 -4.88
N ILE A 282 1.27 0.62 -3.74
CA ILE A 282 2.62 0.09 -3.53
C ILE A 282 3.07 -0.88 -4.65
N VAL A 283 2.15 -1.62 -5.24
CA VAL A 283 2.40 -2.53 -6.37
C VAL A 283 2.96 -1.81 -7.62
N GLN A 284 2.75 -0.50 -7.75
CA GLN A 284 3.38 0.30 -8.79
C GLN A 284 4.89 0.46 -8.53
N LEU A 285 5.31 0.52 -7.26
CA LEU A 285 6.74 0.56 -6.92
C LEU A 285 7.44 -0.73 -7.35
N GLU A 286 6.79 -1.87 -7.13
CA GLU A 286 7.29 -3.20 -7.52
C GLU A 286 7.43 -3.28 -9.05
N ALA A 287 6.42 -2.83 -9.79
CA ALA A 287 6.46 -2.74 -11.25
C ALA A 287 7.58 -1.82 -11.74
N LEU A 288 7.68 -0.60 -11.20
CA LEU A 288 8.70 0.38 -11.58
C LEU A 288 10.11 -0.10 -11.21
N ALA A 289 10.29 -0.77 -10.06
CA ALA A 289 11.57 -1.37 -9.67
C ALA A 289 12.01 -2.47 -10.63
N SER A 290 11.06 -3.23 -11.18
CA SER A 290 11.30 -4.21 -12.25
C SER A 290 11.58 -3.55 -13.62
N GLY A 291 11.42 -2.23 -13.75
CA GLY A 291 11.53 -1.51 -15.03
C GLY A 291 10.28 -1.62 -15.90
N LEU A 292 9.15 -1.94 -15.33
CA LEU A 292 7.87 -2.07 -16.02
C LEU A 292 7.12 -0.72 -15.98
N PRO A 293 6.79 -0.09 -17.11
CA PRO A 293 6.04 1.15 -17.14
C PRO A 293 4.61 0.95 -16.66
N CYS A 294 4.04 1.99 -16.01
CA CYS A 294 2.74 1.91 -15.40
C CYS A 294 1.66 2.68 -16.20
N VAL A 295 0.44 2.13 -16.25
CA VAL A 295 -0.76 2.91 -16.54
C VAL A 295 -1.61 2.93 -15.27
N SER A 296 -1.91 4.13 -14.78
CA SER A 296 -2.70 4.32 -13.54
C SER A 296 -3.71 5.44 -13.68
N THR A 297 -4.51 5.65 -12.64
CA THR A 297 -5.57 6.67 -12.64
C THR A 297 -5.24 7.81 -11.69
N GLU A 298 -5.72 9.02 -12.03
CA GLU A 298 -5.60 10.20 -11.18
C GLU A 298 -6.70 10.21 -10.10
N LEU A 299 -6.31 9.99 -8.87
CA LEU A 299 -7.24 9.94 -7.72
C LEU A 299 -7.03 11.09 -6.73
N GLY A 300 -6.09 11.98 -6.99
CA GLY A 300 -5.62 12.96 -6.01
C GLY A 300 -4.95 12.30 -4.79
N THR A 301 -4.44 11.05 -4.93
CA THR A 301 -3.77 10.29 -3.89
C THR A 301 -2.31 10.03 -4.27
N GLY A 302 -1.64 9.11 -3.60
CA GLY A 302 -0.26 8.73 -3.92
C GLY A 302 -0.11 8.00 -5.25
N THR A 303 -1.19 7.55 -5.91
CA THR A 303 -1.11 6.78 -7.17
C THR A 303 -0.40 7.53 -8.28
N SER A 304 -0.73 8.80 -8.51
CA SER A 304 -0.10 9.67 -9.51
C SER A 304 1.20 10.31 -9.01
N PHE A 305 1.48 10.27 -7.71
CA PHE A 305 2.80 10.61 -7.18
C PHE A 305 3.81 9.49 -7.42
N VAL A 306 3.40 8.23 -7.31
CA VAL A 306 4.24 7.07 -7.63
C VAL A 306 4.47 6.99 -9.12
N ASN A 307 3.40 6.84 -9.92
CA ASN A 307 3.46 6.83 -11.38
C ASN A 307 3.39 8.26 -11.90
N LYS A 308 4.51 8.83 -12.29
CA LYS A 308 4.59 10.20 -12.78
C LYS A 308 4.25 10.26 -14.26
N GLN A 309 3.21 11.02 -14.62
CA GLN A 309 2.76 11.22 -15.99
C GLN A 309 3.90 11.63 -16.92
N GLY A 310 4.10 10.87 -18.01
CA GLY A 310 5.09 11.17 -19.03
C GLY A 310 6.54 10.86 -18.64
N GLU A 311 6.79 10.36 -17.42
CA GLU A 311 8.14 9.98 -16.96
C GLU A 311 8.25 8.48 -16.68
N THR A 312 7.30 7.90 -15.93
CA THR A 312 7.32 6.47 -15.54
C THR A 312 6.14 5.71 -16.13
N GLY A 313 5.25 6.41 -16.80
CA GLY A 313 4.06 5.83 -17.40
C GLY A 313 3.03 6.87 -17.80
N ILE A 314 1.78 6.42 -17.93
CA ILE A 314 0.65 7.26 -18.31
C ILE A 314 -0.39 7.26 -17.18
N VAL A 315 -0.89 8.45 -16.84
CA VAL A 315 -1.96 8.63 -15.86
C VAL A 315 -3.23 9.07 -16.58
N VAL A 316 -4.34 8.38 -16.32
CA VAL A 316 -5.63 8.64 -16.99
C VAL A 316 -6.71 9.02 -15.98
N PRO A 317 -7.82 9.66 -16.39
CA PRO A 317 -8.97 9.87 -15.53
C PRO A 317 -9.54 8.53 -15.00
N PRO A 318 -10.01 8.46 -13.74
CA PRO A 318 -10.72 7.29 -13.25
C PRO A 318 -12.06 7.11 -13.95
N ASN A 319 -12.60 5.89 -13.98
CA ASN A 319 -13.87 5.52 -14.61
C ASN A 319 -13.95 5.84 -16.11
N ASP A 320 -12.82 5.92 -16.82
CA ASP A 320 -12.78 6.12 -18.28
C ASP A 320 -12.08 4.92 -18.98
N PRO A 321 -12.85 3.88 -19.38
CA PRO A 321 -12.29 2.74 -20.11
C PRO A 321 -11.70 3.11 -21.46
N ARG A 322 -12.17 4.19 -22.11
CA ARG A 322 -11.64 4.66 -23.40
C ARG A 322 -10.28 5.32 -23.25
N ALA A 323 -10.10 6.18 -22.25
CA ALA A 323 -8.80 6.78 -21.93
C ALA A 323 -7.80 5.69 -21.52
N LEU A 324 -8.24 4.72 -20.71
CA LEU A 324 -7.41 3.58 -20.31
C LEU A 324 -6.96 2.76 -21.53
N ALA A 325 -7.88 2.42 -22.43
CA ALA A 325 -7.55 1.69 -23.64
C ALA A 325 -6.54 2.43 -24.53
N ARG A 326 -6.70 3.76 -24.72
CA ARG A 326 -5.75 4.58 -25.47
C ARG A 326 -4.34 4.52 -24.86
N ALA A 327 -4.24 4.72 -23.53
CA ALA A 327 -2.95 4.68 -22.82
C ALA A 327 -2.26 3.31 -22.94
N LEU A 328 -3.02 2.23 -22.80
CA LEU A 328 -2.52 0.87 -22.94
C LEU A 328 -2.02 0.59 -24.36
N ASN A 329 -2.77 0.99 -25.39
CA ASN A 329 -2.36 0.81 -26.78
C ASN A 329 -1.10 1.63 -27.13
N ILE A 330 -0.94 2.84 -26.59
CA ILE A 330 0.29 3.65 -26.79
C ILE A 330 1.51 2.88 -26.27
N LEU A 331 1.44 2.35 -25.03
CA LEU A 331 2.56 1.60 -24.47
C LEU A 331 2.72 0.21 -25.11
N ALA A 332 1.64 -0.48 -25.43
CA ALA A 332 1.69 -1.79 -26.11
C ALA A 332 2.40 -1.70 -27.47
N ALA A 333 2.12 -0.64 -28.24
CA ALA A 333 2.68 -0.44 -29.57
C ALA A 333 4.11 0.15 -29.59
N ASN A 334 4.63 0.65 -28.46
CA ASN A 334 5.90 1.38 -28.45
C ASN A 334 6.91 0.81 -27.44
N PRO A 335 7.75 -0.19 -27.86
CA PRO A 335 8.77 -0.79 -27.01
C PRO A 335 9.81 0.23 -26.49
N THR A 336 10.22 1.18 -27.33
CA THR A 336 11.19 2.22 -26.95
C THR A 336 10.66 3.10 -25.82
N LEU A 337 9.38 3.48 -25.90
CA LEU A 337 8.74 4.27 -24.83
C LEU A 337 8.63 3.45 -23.54
N ARG A 338 8.30 2.14 -23.66
CA ARG A 338 8.27 1.24 -22.50
C ARG A 338 9.62 1.16 -21.80
N GLN A 339 10.70 0.98 -22.58
CA GLN A 339 12.06 0.96 -22.05
C GLN A 339 12.40 2.27 -21.35
N HIS A 340 12.15 3.41 -22.00
CA HIS A 340 12.43 4.73 -21.44
C HIS A 340 11.71 4.96 -20.11
N TYR A 341 10.40 4.67 -20.05
CA TYR A 341 9.63 4.82 -18.82
C TYR A 341 10.06 3.82 -17.72
N GLY A 342 10.42 2.61 -18.11
CA GLY A 342 10.93 1.59 -17.19
C GLY A 342 12.25 1.99 -16.55
N GLU A 343 13.21 2.53 -17.30
CA GLU A 343 14.48 3.04 -16.78
C GLU A 343 14.28 4.23 -15.83
N ASN A 344 13.38 5.16 -16.18
CA ASN A 344 12.98 6.26 -15.31
C ASN A 344 12.33 5.74 -14.03
N GLY A 345 11.49 4.69 -14.15
CA GLY A 345 10.83 4.04 -13.04
C GLY A 345 11.83 3.49 -12.01
N ARG A 346 12.82 2.72 -12.47
CA ARG A 346 13.90 2.19 -11.59
C ARG A 346 14.63 3.32 -10.88
N ARG A 347 15.05 4.36 -11.62
CA ARG A 347 15.73 5.53 -11.03
C ARG A 347 14.88 6.23 -9.98
N ARG A 348 13.59 6.39 -10.27
CA ARG A 348 12.66 7.05 -9.36
C ARG A 348 12.43 6.24 -8.09
N VAL A 349 12.29 4.91 -8.19
CA VAL A 349 12.14 4.03 -7.01
C VAL A 349 13.38 4.10 -6.14
N ALA A 350 14.57 3.96 -6.70
CA ALA A 350 15.83 4.05 -5.95
C ALA A 350 16.00 5.40 -5.26
N ALA A 351 15.59 6.50 -5.91
CA ALA A 351 15.76 7.84 -5.37
C ALA A 351 14.75 8.21 -4.27
N LEU A 352 13.48 7.75 -4.35
CA LEU A 352 12.39 8.26 -3.53
C LEU A 352 11.67 7.20 -2.68
N PHE A 353 11.72 5.93 -3.10
CA PHE A 353 10.87 4.88 -2.54
C PHE A 353 11.67 3.68 -2.02
N ASP A 354 12.94 3.91 -1.72
CA ASP A 354 13.77 2.92 -1.05
C ASP A 354 13.36 2.75 0.42
N ARG A 355 13.26 1.50 0.88
CA ARG A 355 12.83 1.14 2.24
C ARG A 355 13.74 1.72 3.31
N GLU A 356 15.06 1.66 3.12
CA GLU A 356 16.01 2.17 4.11
C GLU A 356 15.93 3.70 4.25
N ARG A 357 15.68 4.39 3.14
CA ARG A 357 15.42 5.83 3.14
C ARG A 357 14.14 6.17 3.89
N MET A 358 13.05 5.42 3.68
CA MET A 358 11.79 5.58 4.41
C MET A 358 12.01 5.40 5.91
N VAL A 359 12.68 4.32 6.33
CA VAL A 359 12.97 4.05 7.75
C VAL A 359 13.81 5.16 8.35
N TRP A 360 14.84 5.63 7.64
CA TRP A 360 15.69 6.74 8.09
C TRP A 360 14.90 8.03 8.33
N HIS A 361 14.01 8.41 7.39
CA HIS A 361 13.17 9.59 7.54
C HIS A 361 12.24 9.49 8.75
N VAL A 362 11.57 8.36 8.93
CA VAL A 362 10.70 8.13 10.09
C VAL A 362 11.50 8.18 11.40
N GLU A 363 12.71 7.62 11.41
CA GLU A 363 13.61 7.70 12.56
C GLU A 363 13.96 9.17 12.91
N GLN A 364 14.25 10.02 11.91
CA GLN A 364 14.53 11.44 12.17
C GLN A 364 13.31 12.13 12.80
N ILE A 365 12.10 11.86 12.31
CA ILE A 365 10.86 12.36 12.91
C ILE A 365 10.76 11.95 14.37
N TYR A 366 11.03 10.68 14.70
CA TYR A 366 11.00 10.22 16.10
C TYR A 366 12.04 10.90 16.98
N ARG A 367 13.25 11.09 16.48
CA ARG A 367 14.30 11.81 17.20
C ARG A 367 13.91 13.26 17.50
N ASP A 368 13.29 13.92 16.53
CA ASP A 368 12.86 15.32 16.66
C ASP A 368 11.70 15.49 17.65
N VAL A 369 10.71 14.60 17.62
CA VAL A 369 9.58 14.69 18.56
C VAL A 369 9.96 14.28 19.97
N ALA A 370 10.88 13.32 20.14
CA ALA A 370 11.37 12.91 21.45
C ALA A 370 12.20 14.01 22.15
N LYS A 371 13.01 14.76 21.41
CA LYS A 371 13.81 15.88 21.96
C LYS A 371 12.97 17.05 22.48
N ARG A 372 11.76 17.25 21.95
CA ARG A 372 10.88 18.36 22.35
C ARG A 372 10.15 18.14 23.68
N GLN A 373 10.26 16.95 24.26
CA GLN A 373 9.66 16.61 25.56
C GLN A 373 10.68 16.69 26.72
N LEU A 374 11.96 16.80 26.42
CA LEU A 374 13.05 17.08 27.38
C LEU A 374 13.23 18.59 27.51
#